data_4a8ec93253018c2f78b78a0a9d2cb26e
#
_entry.id   4a8ec93253018c2f78b78a0a9d2cb26e
#
_cell.length_a   1.000
_cell.length_b   1.000
_cell.length_c   1.000
_cell.angle_alpha   90.00
_cell.angle_beta   90.00
_cell.angle_gamma   90.00
#
_symmetry.space_group_name_H-M   'P 1'
#
loop_
_entity.id
_entity.type
_entity.pdbx_description
1 polymer ?
#
loop_
_entity_poly.entity_id
_entity_poly.type
_entity_poly.pdbx_seq_one_letter_code
_entity_poly.pdbx_strand_id
1 'polypeptide(L)'
;MKKLLLSLIAASLWTMQGTAQQQLPKVVDKNGNLMDMPTFDSPEVEHIARKRCGTFMESLSNSKNGQTRAVSTTPNYVPHEGTINIPVILVEFKDQKFSVNKPKEAFEQFFNGTTQADLGNGNQHNYGSVSQYFQAMSSNTFNPVFKVYGPVTLDQNETYYGGKNASGNDEKPNQLINDAIAKLQSSDEAIKDATVFCNGGTTVDCVYIIYAGLGQNIGGANTTVWAKTGSASGNTLVGKNIRWYSMASELSGMKTKDGSIMIAGVGVSCHEFSHALGLPDIYPSVGSSTGYAKNNQNMEYWDLMDGGEYTYNGGYCPTPYTAWEKEQLGWPVDIQTLDKNQSVTMPTSKEQGGTAYKIVNPSNSHEYFLLENIQKKGWNTHQYAYGLMVYHVNEPSNAINMWTKLNDNEGYPGMAIVPADGLCASADKQENKGSVEINGEKESYYIEQLRGDLFPGTFSRLETLNVTELSDDHYRPNWHWYKSGNSGYEKTNKALQNITYDTTTGTVAFNYIHDTTTGIKGIERMEATTKRIYTLDGRYVGTDFNALPHGIYIIGGKKIVK
;
A
#
# COMPACT_ATOMS: atom_id res chain seq x y z
N MET A 1 5.50 8.24 -55.19
CA MET A 1 4.89 7.16 -54.41
C MET A 1 5.60 6.92 -53.04
N LYS A 2 6.94 6.84 -52.97
CA LYS A 2 7.64 6.62 -51.66
C LYS A 2 7.48 7.76 -50.63
N LYS A 3 7.35 9.02 -51.05
CA LYS A 3 7.14 10.15 -50.11
C LYS A 3 5.72 10.26 -49.57
N LEU A 4 4.72 9.75 -50.30
CA LEU A 4 3.32 9.73 -49.84
C LEU A 4 3.09 8.60 -48.82
N LEU A 5 3.82 7.48 -48.94
CA LEU A 5 3.73 6.35 -47.97
C LEU A 5 4.34 6.70 -46.61
N LEU A 6 5.44 7.49 -46.61
CA LEU A 6 6.06 7.93 -45.36
C LEU A 6 5.21 8.95 -44.59
N SER A 7 4.48 9.82 -45.32
CA SER A 7 3.57 10.78 -44.67
C SER A 7 2.31 10.13 -44.10
N LEU A 8 1.83 9.03 -44.69
CA LEU A 8 0.71 8.25 -44.17
C LEU A 8 1.11 7.41 -42.94
N ILE A 9 2.33 6.88 -42.89
CA ILE A 9 2.85 6.15 -41.73
C ILE A 9 3.14 7.12 -40.55
N ALA A 10 3.67 8.31 -40.84
CA ALA A 10 3.86 9.34 -39.82
C ALA A 10 2.52 9.86 -39.26
N ALA A 11 1.49 10.05 -40.13
CA ALA A 11 0.16 10.45 -39.67
C ALA A 11 -0.54 9.34 -38.87
N SER A 12 -0.34 8.06 -39.20
CA SER A 12 -0.92 6.94 -38.44
C SER A 12 -0.21 6.73 -37.10
N LEU A 13 1.09 7.00 -37.01
CA LEU A 13 1.82 6.99 -35.72
C LEU A 13 1.41 8.18 -34.84
N TRP A 14 1.14 9.35 -35.40
CA TRP A 14 0.64 10.49 -34.63
C TRP A 14 -0.80 10.29 -34.14
N THR A 15 -1.66 9.64 -34.93
CA THR A 15 -3.02 9.32 -34.47
C THR A 15 -3.04 8.20 -33.41
N MET A 16 -2.06 7.28 -33.39
CA MET A 16 -1.94 6.27 -32.35
C MET A 16 -1.36 6.84 -31.03
N GLN A 17 -0.52 7.87 -31.09
CA GLN A 17 -0.09 8.57 -29.87
C GLN A 17 -1.21 9.46 -29.27
N GLY A 18 -2.13 9.97 -30.11
CA GLY A 18 -3.26 10.76 -29.64
C GLY A 18 -4.37 9.96 -28.94
N THR A 19 -4.43 8.64 -29.12
CA THR A 19 -5.43 7.78 -28.47
C THR A 19 -4.92 7.10 -27.19
N ALA A 20 -3.64 7.22 -26.88
CA ALA A 20 -3.03 6.68 -25.66
C ALA A 20 -2.93 7.68 -24.50
N GLN A 21 -3.26 8.94 -24.70
CA GLN A 21 -3.55 9.83 -23.59
C GLN A 21 -4.92 9.44 -23.05
N GLN A 22 -4.93 8.49 -22.11
CA GLN A 22 -6.06 8.30 -21.22
C GLN A 22 -6.45 9.71 -20.74
N GLN A 23 -7.65 10.14 -21.07
CA GLN A 23 -8.14 11.41 -20.52
C GLN A 23 -8.01 11.31 -19.01
N LEU A 24 -7.10 12.10 -18.45
CA LEU A 24 -6.98 12.19 -17.00
C LEU A 24 -8.37 12.48 -16.43
N PRO A 25 -8.73 11.87 -15.32
CA PRO A 25 -10.01 12.13 -14.68
C PRO A 25 -10.20 13.63 -14.49
N LYS A 26 -11.41 14.12 -14.68
CA LYS A 26 -11.76 15.53 -14.46
C LYS A 26 -12.40 15.69 -13.08
N VAL A 27 -12.18 16.81 -12.47
CA VAL A 27 -12.75 17.16 -11.17
C VAL A 27 -13.71 18.32 -11.32
N VAL A 28 -14.57 18.48 -10.34
CA VAL A 28 -15.54 19.57 -10.32
C VAL A 28 -14.96 20.72 -9.50
N ASP A 29 -14.90 21.91 -10.08
CA ASP A 29 -14.51 23.12 -9.37
C ASP A 29 -15.63 23.59 -8.42
N LYS A 30 -15.35 24.63 -7.63
CA LYS A 30 -16.31 25.25 -6.73
C LYS A 30 -17.59 25.78 -7.40
N ASN A 31 -17.59 25.91 -8.74
CA ASN A 31 -18.72 26.36 -9.55
C ASN A 31 -19.45 25.21 -10.23
N GLY A 32 -19.01 23.96 -10.03
CA GLY A 32 -19.59 22.78 -10.68
C GLY A 32 -19.05 22.48 -12.08
N ASN A 33 -17.97 23.13 -12.55
CA ASN A 33 -17.37 22.88 -13.86
C ASN A 33 -16.37 21.74 -13.81
N LEU A 34 -16.33 20.92 -14.88
CA LEU A 34 -15.33 19.86 -15.01
C LEU A 34 -13.96 20.44 -15.41
N MET A 35 -12.95 20.14 -14.62
CA MET A 35 -11.58 20.58 -14.81
C MET A 35 -10.61 19.41 -14.88
N ASP A 36 -9.46 19.63 -15.50
CA ASP A 36 -8.38 18.64 -15.51
C ASP A 36 -7.79 18.47 -14.10
N MET A 37 -7.63 17.22 -13.71
CA MET A 37 -7.01 16.86 -12.45
C MET A 37 -5.54 17.23 -12.46
N PRO A 38 -4.96 17.84 -11.39
CA PRO A 38 -3.52 17.91 -11.23
C PRO A 38 -2.94 16.51 -11.18
N THR A 39 -1.74 16.33 -11.72
CA THR A 39 -1.04 15.05 -11.61
C THR A 39 -0.54 14.83 -10.18
N PHE A 40 -0.50 13.59 -9.74
CA PHE A 40 0.01 13.21 -8.42
C PHE A 40 1.50 13.59 -8.23
N ASP A 41 2.23 13.71 -9.33
CA ASP A 41 3.65 14.07 -9.37
C ASP A 41 3.90 15.58 -9.16
N SER A 42 2.87 16.37 -8.81
CA SER A 42 3.10 17.76 -8.47
C SER A 42 3.80 17.89 -7.10
N PRO A 43 4.78 18.80 -6.96
CA PRO A 43 5.47 19.01 -5.67
C PRO A 43 4.53 19.30 -4.49
N GLU A 44 3.37 19.91 -4.75
CA GLU A 44 2.37 20.19 -3.73
C GLU A 44 1.68 18.93 -3.21
N VAL A 45 1.37 17.97 -4.10
CA VAL A 45 0.79 16.68 -3.71
C VAL A 45 1.79 15.84 -2.94
N GLU A 46 3.05 15.84 -3.37
CA GLU A 46 4.14 15.17 -2.66
C GLU A 46 4.34 15.73 -1.24
N HIS A 47 4.29 17.05 -1.11
CA HIS A 47 4.40 17.73 0.18
C HIS A 47 3.21 17.44 1.11
N ILE A 48 2.03 17.28 0.55
CA ILE A 48 0.80 16.96 1.27
C ILE A 48 0.82 15.51 1.75
N ALA A 49 1.24 14.58 0.89
CA ALA A 49 1.39 13.16 1.25
C ALA A 49 2.38 12.92 2.40
N ARG A 50 3.40 13.78 2.55
CA ARG A 50 4.40 13.68 3.64
C ARG A 50 3.91 14.12 5.00
N LYS A 51 2.82 14.87 5.10
CA LYS A 51 2.20 15.25 6.38
C LYS A 51 1.29 14.14 6.89
N ARG A 52 1.82 12.92 6.98
CA ARG A 52 1.06 11.75 7.42
C ARG A 52 0.73 11.77 8.90
N CYS A 53 -0.22 10.94 9.27
CA CYS A 53 -0.84 10.84 10.61
C CYS A 53 0.10 10.49 11.78
N GLY A 54 1.40 10.72 11.71
CA GLY A 54 2.38 10.38 12.75
C GLY A 54 2.09 10.90 14.16
N THR A 55 1.26 11.94 14.30
CA THR A 55 0.94 12.51 15.62
C THR A 55 -0.17 11.79 16.38
N PHE A 56 -0.98 10.97 15.71
CA PHE A 56 -2.08 10.25 16.37
C PHE A 56 -1.56 9.15 17.32
N MET A 57 -0.47 8.49 16.99
CA MET A 57 0.12 7.41 17.80
C MET A 57 0.76 7.91 19.10
N GLU A 58 1.23 9.15 19.17
CA GLU A 58 1.86 9.71 20.38
C GLU A 58 0.89 9.90 21.55
N SER A 59 -0.39 10.19 21.28
CA SER A 59 -1.37 10.42 22.34
C SER A 59 -1.72 9.17 23.16
N LEU A 60 -1.52 7.98 22.59
CA LEU A 60 -1.82 6.71 23.23
C LEU A 60 -0.62 6.06 23.92
N SER A 61 0.62 6.46 23.55
CA SER A 61 1.84 5.98 24.19
C SER A 61 2.04 6.50 25.62
N ASN A 62 1.30 7.53 26.04
CA ASN A 62 1.38 8.12 27.37
C ASN A 62 0.52 7.43 28.44
N SER A 63 -0.25 6.40 28.12
CA SER A 63 -0.79 5.51 29.14
C SER A 63 0.31 4.57 29.65
N LYS A 64 1.14 5.10 30.53
CA LYS A 64 2.07 4.33 31.35
C LYS A 64 1.30 3.36 32.22
N ASN A 65 1.06 2.16 31.73
CA ASN A 65 0.96 0.98 32.60
C ASN A 65 1.30 -0.24 31.74
N GLY A 66 2.54 -0.70 31.91
CA GLY A 66 2.99 -1.99 31.42
C GLY A 66 2.15 -3.11 32.03
N GLN A 67 1.09 -3.45 31.39
CA GLN A 67 0.46 -4.75 31.53
C GLN A 67 0.63 -5.49 30.22
N THR A 68 1.52 -6.46 30.23
CA THR A 68 1.52 -7.57 29.28
C THR A 68 0.15 -8.21 29.31
N ARG A 69 -0.74 -7.78 28.44
CA ARG A 69 -2.01 -8.46 28.22
C ARG A 69 -1.73 -9.71 27.40
N ALA A 70 -2.04 -10.86 28.00
CA ALA A 70 -2.27 -12.07 27.23
C ALA A 70 -3.24 -11.75 26.08
N VAL A 71 -2.87 -12.18 24.87
CA VAL A 71 -3.63 -12.01 23.64
C VAL A 71 -5.03 -12.55 23.88
N SER A 72 -6.01 -11.66 23.97
CA SER A 72 -7.40 -12.05 23.86
C SER A 72 -7.63 -12.48 22.42
N THR A 73 -7.98 -13.72 22.19
CA THR A 73 -8.32 -14.30 20.89
C THR A 73 -9.67 -13.83 20.35
N THR A 74 -10.29 -12.84 20.97
CA THR A 74 -11.52 -12.20 20.50
C THR A 74 -11.19 -10.85 19.92
N PRO A 75 -11.40 -10.62 18.62
CA PRO A 75 -11.09 -9.34 17.99
C PRO A 75 -11.99 -8.25 18.58
N ASN A 76 -11.36 -7.25 19.18
CA ASN A 76 -12.02 -6.00 19.55
C ASN A 76 -12.19 -5.06 18.34
N TYR A 77 -12.12 -5.58 17.13
CA TYR A 77 -12.18 -4.84 15.86
C TYR A 77 -13.52 -5.06 15.15
N VAL A 78 -13.74 -4.35 14.05
CA VAL A 78 -14.85 -4.63 13.13
C VAL A 78 -14.71 -6.08 12.66
N PRO A 79 -15.79 -6.87 12.62
CA PRO A 79 -15.73 -8.25 12.10
C PRO A 79 -15.17 -8.29 10.68
N HIS A 80 -14.34 -9.29 10.39
CA HIS A 80 -13.63 -9.40 9.10
C HIS A 80 -14.37 -10.18 8.04
N GLU A 81 -15.57 -10.68 8.33
CA GLU A 81 -16.35 -11.53 7.41
C GLU A 81 -17.83 -11.13 7.40
N GLY A 82 -18.50 -11.49 6.31
CA GLY A 82 -19.91 -11.28 6.13
C GLY A 82 -20.30 -9.86 5.73
N THR A 83 -21.59 -9.56 5.84
CA THR A 83 -22.11 -8.21 5.59
C THR A 83 -22.08 -7.40 6.88
N ILE A 84 -21.29 -6.35 6.89
CA ILE A 84 -21.03 -5.51 8.06
C ILE A 84 -21.59 -4.12 7.82
N ASN A 85 -22.49 -3.67 8.68
CA ASN A 85 -23.11 -2.35 8.57
C ASN A 85 -22.33 -1.32 9.38
N ILE A 86 -21.97 -0.21 8.75
CA ILE A 86 -21.20 0.90 9.35
C ILE A 86 -21.99 2.21 9.16
N PRO A 87 -22.35 2.93 10.20
CA PRO A 87 -22.95 4.25 10.07
C PRO A 87 -21.89 5.28 9.68
N VAL A 88 -22.18 6.07 8.65
CA VAL A 88 -21.36 7.22 8.21
C VAL A 88 -22.15 8.49 8.50
N ILE A 89 -21.55 9.41 9.22
CA ILE A 89 -22.17 10.71 9.50
C ILE A 89 -21.40 11.79 8.75
N LEU A 90 -22.10 12.51 7.88
CA LEU A 90 -21.56 13.67 7.19
C LEU A 90 -21.64 14.88 8.13
N VAL A 91 -20.51 15.53 8.37
CA VAL A 91 -20.38 16.60 9.35
C VAL A 91 -19.96 17.90 8.68
N GLU A 92 -20.74 18.93 8.91
CA GLU A 92 -20.38 20.32 8.61
C GLU A 92 -20.06 21.05 9.92
N PHE A 93 -19.09 21.95 9.85
CA PHE A 93 -18.82 22.88 10.94
C PHE A 93 -19.63 24.16 10.79
N LYS A 94 -19.64 24.97 11.84
CA LYS A 94 -20.30 26.29 11.79
C LYS A 94 -19.74 27.16 10.67
N ASP A 95 -18.41 27.07 10.44
CA ASP A 95 -17.65 27.90 9.50
C ASP A 95 -17.25 27.14 8.21
N GLN A 96 -17.47 25.83 8.13
CA GLN A 96 -17.11 25.02 6.96
C GLN A 96 -18.27 24.13 6.52
N LYS A 97 -18.67 24.25 5.26
CA LYS A 97 -19.72 23.45 4.62
C LYS A 97 -19.13 22.54 3.56
N PHE A 98 -19.87 21.49 3.20
CA PHE A 98 -19.52 20.65 2.07
C PHE A 98 -19.45 21.47 0.77
N SER A 99 -18.43 21.19 -0.02
CA SER A 99 -18.23 21.81 -1.35
C SER A 99 -19.06 21.11 -2.42
N VAL A 100 -19.38 19.83 -2.21
CA VAL A 100 -20.20 19.07 -3.16
C VAL A 100 -21.66 19.48 -3.09
N ASN A 101 -22.27 19.55 -4.25
CA ASN A 101 -23.71 19.64 -4.35
C ASN A 101 -24.31 18.26 -4.03
N LYS A 102 -25.21 18.16 -3.04
CA LYS A 102 -25.82 16.93 -2.57
C LYS A 102 -24.82 15.96 -1.91
N PRO A 103 -24.21 16.33 -0.79
CA PRO A 103 -23.16 15.55 -0.16
C PRO A 103 -23.60 14.12 0.22
N LYS A 104 -24.85 13.91 0.66
CA LYS A 104 -25.32 12.58 1.00
C LYS A 104 -25.28 11.62 -0.20
N GLU A 105 -25.86 12.03 -1.33
CA GLU A 105 -25.85 11.22 -2.55
C GLU A 105 -24.40 10.95 -3.02
N ALA A 106 -23.54 11.98 -2.98
CA ALA A 106 -22.14 11.84 -3.38
C ALA A 106 -21.40 10.83 -2.49
N PHE A 107 -21.56 10.87 -1.18
CA PHE A 107 -20.89 9.95 -0.27
C PHE A 107 -21.55 8.57 -0.19
N GLU A 108 -22.83 8.43 -0.48
CA GLU A 108 -23.44 7.10 -0.73
C GLU A 108 -22.75 6.40 -1.91
N GLN A 109 -22.50 7.13 -3.01
CA GLN A 109 -21.76 6.61 -4.16
C GLN A 109 -20.29 6.35 -3.81
N PHE A 110 -19.64 7.26 -3.11
CA PHE A 110 -18.26 7.13 -2.65
C PHE A 110 -18.02 5.85 -1.84
N PHE A 111 -18.92 5.55 -0.92
CA PHE A 111 -18.79 4.39 -0.05
C PHE A 111 -19.31 3.09 -0.66
N ASN A 112 -20.41 3.12 -1.43
CA ASN A 112 -21.16 1.92 -1.83
C ASN A 112 -21.40 1.82 -3.34
N GLY A 113 -21.00 2.80 -4.15
CA GLY A 113 -21.22 2.78 -5.59
C GLY A 113 -20.65 1.52 -6.25
N THR A 114 -21.36 0.98 -7.23
CA THR A 114 -21.00 -0.27 -7.90
C THR A 114 -20.43 -0.06 -9.30
N THR A 115 -20.58 1.15 -9.86
CA THR A 115 -20.06 1.52 -11.18
C THR A 115 -19.42 2.90 -11.15
N GLN A 116 -18.61 3.23 -12.15
CA GLN A 116 -18.06 4.58 -12.33
C GLN A 116 -19.17 5.65 -12.47
N ALA A 117 -20.28 5.31 -13.11
CA ALA A 117 -21.44 6.19 -13.25
C ALA A 117 -22.11 6.49 -11.89
N ASP A 118 -22.00 5.58 -10.95
CA ASP A 118 -22.57 5.71 -9.62
C ASP A 118 -21.72 6.60 -8.69
N LEU A 119 -20.49 6.93 -9.06
CA LEU A 119 -19.59 7.73 -8.23
C LEU A 119 -19.90 9.23 -8.24
N GLY A 120 -20.91 9.67 -8.98
CA GLY A 120 -21.55 10.99 -9.09
C GLY A 120 -20.83 12.21 -8.49
N ASN A 121 -21.31 13.38 -8.74
CA ASN A 121 -20.97 14.67 -8.06
C ASN A 121 -19.48 14.88 -7.68
N GLY A 122 -18.53 14.62 -8.61
CA GLY A 122 -17.11 14.87 -8.41
C GLY A 122 -16.31 13.66 -7.91
N ASN A 123 -16.94 12.56 -7.50
CA ASN A 123 -16.28 11.30 -7.15
C ASN A 123 -16.16 10.31 -8.32
N GLN A 124 -16.45 10.74 -9.53
CA GLN A 124 -16.46 9.91 -10.74
C GLN A 124 -15.09 9.34 -11.12
N HIS A 125 -14.05 9.73 -10.43
CA HIS A 125 -12.67 9.38 -10.75
C HIS A 125 -12.13 8.23 -9.92
N ASN A 126 -12.82 7.83 -8.86
CA ASN A 126 -12.43 6.67 -8.09
C ASN A 126 -12.50 5.41 -8.97
N TYR A 127 -11.50 4.55 -8.87
CA TYR A 127 -11.47 3.24 -9.53
C TYR A 127 -12.66 2.38 -9.11
N GLY A 128 -13.04 2.48 -7.85
CA GLY A 128 -14.20 1.87 -7.24
C GLY A 128 -14.57 2.57 -5.93
N SER A 129 -15.63 2.12 -5.29
CA SER A 129 -16.05 2.62 -3.97
C SER A 129 -15.22 1.99 -2.84
N VAL A 130 -15.34 2.55 -1.62
CA VAL A 130 -14.73 1.97 -0.41
C VAL A 130 -15.18 0.52 -0.21
N SER A 131 -16.48 0.23 -0.35
CA SER A 131 -16.99 -1.16 -0.26
C SER A 131 -16.36 -2.07 -1.30
N GLN A 132 -16.24 -1.63 -2.55
CA GLN A 132 -15.63 -2.43 -3.62
C GLN A 132 -14.14 -2.71 -3.36
N TYR A 133 -13.41 -1.76 -2.75
CA TYR A 133 -12.04 -2.00 -2.34
C TYR A 133 -11.96 -3.19 -1.38
N PHE A 134 -12.72 -3.16 -0.29
CA PHE A 134 -12.69 -4.24 0.71
C PHE A 134 -13.24 -5.57 0.19
N GLN A 135 -14.27 -5.53 -0.66
CA GLN A 135 -14.77 -6.74 -1.36
C GLN A 135 -13.68 -7.37 -2.22
N ALA A 136 -12.94 -6.56 -2.99
CA ALA A 136 -11.83 -7.06 -3.79
C ALA A 136 -10.69 -7.62 -2.91
N MET A 137 -10.31 -6.92 -1.84
CA MET A 137 -9.22 -7.35 -0.95
C MET A 137 -9.55 -8.66 -0.24
N SER A 138 -10.80 -8.85 0.17
CA SER A 138 -11.27 -10.05 0.89
C SER A 138 -11.75 -11.18 -0.02
N SER A 139 -11.66 -11.07 -1.33
CA SER A 139 -12.28 -12.01 -2.27
C SER A 139 -13.79 -12.18 -2.02
N ASN A 140 -14.48 -11.11 -1.68
CA ASN A 140 -15.89 -11.00 -1.35
C ASN A 140 -16.33 -11.76 -0.07
N THR A 141 -15.40 -12.13 0.82
CA THR A 141 -15.77 -12.70 2.14
C THR A 141 -16.19 -11.61 3.12
N PHE A 142 -15.72 -10.38 2.94
CA PHE A 142 -16.09 -9.20 3.72
C PHE A 142 -16.80 -8.17 2.85
N ASN A 143 -18.03 -7.80 3.23
CA ASN A 143 -18.91 -6.93 2.46
C ASN A 143 -19.41 -5.77 3.34
N PRO A 144 -18.60 -4.69 3.52
CA PRO A 144 -19.03 -3.55 4.32
C PRO A 144 -20.12 -2.76 3.57
N VAL A 145 -21.16 -2.38 4.32
CA VAL A 145 -22.27 -1.54 3.85
C VAL A 145 -22.28 -0.28 4.69
N PHE A 146 -21.95 0.83 4.08
CA PHE A 146 -21.87 2.11 4.73
C PHE A 146 -23.21 2.85 4.64
N LYS A 147 -23.86 3.07 5.79
CA LYS A 147 -25.14 3.79 5.86
C LYS A 147 -24.89 5.26 6.09
N VAL A 148 -25.07 6.08 5.05
CA VAL A 148 -24.75 7.50 5.08
C VAL A 148 -25.91 8.33 5.62
N TYR A 149 -25.62 9.19 6.58
CA TYR A 149 -26.55 10.09 7.26
C TYR A 149 -26.07 11.53 7.21
N GLY A 150 -26.99 12.48 7.25
CA GLY A 150 -26.72 13.90 7.26
C GLY A 150 -26.72 14.53 5.85
N PRO A 151 -26.04 15.68 5.64
CA PRO A 151 -25.09 16.31 6.57
C PRO A 151 -25.74 16.94 7.80
N VAL A 152 -25.03 16.87 8.93
CA VAL A 152 -25.41 17.58 10.15
C VAL A 152 -24.44 18.75 10.37
N THR A 153 -24.95 19.92 10.79
CA THR A 153 -24.14 21.09 11.07
C THR A 153 -23.89 21.23 12.57
N LEU A 154 -22.61 21.21 12.95
CA LEU A 154 -22.18 21.41 14.33
C LEU A 154 -22.23 22.90 14.72
N ASP A 155 -22.38 23.16 16.03
CA ASP A 155 -22.48 24.55 16.56
C ASP A 155 -21.12 25.26 16.67
N GLN A 156 -20.02 24.48 16.61
CA GLN A 156 -18.67 25.00 16.74
C GLN A 156 -17.96 25.08 15.38
N ASN A 157 -16.94 25.91 15.31
CA ASN A 157 -16.04 26.00 14.18
C ASN A 157 -15.14 24.75 14.13
N GLU A 158 -14.59 24.42 12.95
CA GLU A 158 -13.68 23.30 12.78
C GLU A 158 -12.48 23.36 13.74
N THR A 159 -11.93 24.56 13.93
CA THR A 159 -10.79 24.82 14.83
C THR A 159 -11.04 24.45 16.29
N TYR A 160 -12.30 24.37 16.73
CA TYR A 160 -12.65 23.91 18.07
C TYR A 160 -12.36 22.41 18.26
N TYR A 161 -12.53 21.60 17.21
CA TYR A 161 -12.30 20.16 17.23
C TYR A 161 -10.88 19.78 16.83
N GLY A 162 -10.34 20.45 15.81
CA GLY A 162 -9.02 20.22 15.25
C GLY A 162 -7.89 21.00 15.93
N GLY A 163 -8.20 21.87 16.93
CA GLY A 163 -7.19 22.56 17.73
C GLY A 163 -6.22 21.57 18.38
N LYS A 164 -4.95 21.96 18.53
CA LYS A 164 -3.90 21.05 19.00
C LYS A 164 -3.71 21.10 20.50
N ASN A 165 -3.64 19.92 21.10
CA ASN A 165 -3.17 19.73 22.48
C ASN A 165 -1.64 19.89 22.57
N ALA A 166 -1.08 19.78 23.78
CA ALA A 166 0.34 19.95 24.03
C ALA A 166 1.23 18.92 23.28
N SER A 167 0.66 17.81 22.83
CA SER A 167 1.35 16.77 22.03
C SER A 167 1.17 16.94 20.53
N GLY A 168 0.49 18.01 20.09
CA GLY A 168 0.26 18.28 18.66
C GLY A 168 -0.92 17.53 18.04
N ASN A 169 -1.68 16.77 18.83
CA ASN A 169 -2.86 16.03 18.37
C ASN A 169 -4.13 16.88 18.47
N ASP A 170 -5.16 16.53 17.70
CA ASP A 170 -6.47 17.14 17.82
C ASP A 170 -6.97 17.05 19.27
N GLU A 171 -7.44 18.18 19.79
CA GLU A 171 -7.80 18.28 21.19
C GLU A 171 -9.09 17.54 21.53
N LYS A 172 -10.05 17.52 20.58
CA LYS A 172 -11.43 17.11 20.87
C LYS A 172 -12.06 16.14 19.85
N PRO A 173 -11.37 15.07 19.41
CA PRO A 173 -11.94 14.15 18.42
C PRO A 173 -13.20 13.43 18.95
N ASN A 174 -13.21 13.00 20.21
CA ASN A 174 -14.38 12.38 20.81
C ASN A 174 -15.57 13.35 21.00
N GLN A 175 -15.32 14.63 21.21
CA GLN A 175 -16.37 15.64 21.27
C GLN A 175 -17.01 15.86 19.90
N LEU A 176 -16.20 15.83 18.81
CA LEU A 176 -16.71 15.91 17.44
C LEU A 176 -17.72 14.78 17.20
N ILE A 177 -17.39 13.55 17.60
CA ILE A 177 -18.26 12.39 17.42
C ILE A 177 -19.54 12.54 18.23
N ASN A 178 -19.44 12.96 19.50
CA ASN A 178 -20.59 13.19 20.36
C ASN A 178 -21.54 14.24 19.77
N ASP A 179 -20.99 15.38 19.33
CA ASP A 179 -21.77 16.47 18.77
C ASP A 179 -22.44 16.05 17.44
N ALA A 180 -21.72 15.31 16.60
CA ALA A 180 -22.26 14.77 15.34
C ALA A 180 -23.43 13.83 15.61
N ILE A 181 -23.30 12.90 16.55
CA ILE A 181 -24.37 11.98 16.94
C ILE A 181 -25.55 12.76 17.53
N ALA A 182 -25.32 13.70 18.41
CA ALA A 182 -26.39 14.51 19.02
C ALA A 182 -27.19 15.28 17.96
N LYS A 183 -26.50 15.88 16.99
CA LYS A 183 -27.15 16.59 15.87
C LYS A 183 -27.93 15.62 14.98
N LEU A 184 -27.36 14.45 14.65
CA LEU A 184 -28.05 13.44 13.86
C LEU A 184 -29.31 12.96 14.58
N GLN A 185 -29.24 12.69 15.88
CA GLN A 185 -30.39 12.21 16.66
C GLN A 185 -31.50 13.27 16.82
N SER A 186 -31.16 14.55 16.60
CA SER A 186 -32.13 15.67 16.63
C SER A 186 -32.69 15.99 15.24
N SER A 187 -32.28 15.27 14.20
CA SER A 187 -32.71 15.46 12.81
C SER A 187 -33.83 14.46 12.39
N ASP A 188 -34.40 14.69 11.22
CA ASP A 188 -35.38 13.77 10.62
C ASP A 188 -34.73 12.42 10.24
N GLU A 189 -33.41 12.37 10.10
CA GLU A 189 -32.64 11.16 9.80
C GLU A 189 -32.16 10.41 11.06
N ALA A 190 -32.69 10.74 12.23
CA ALA A 190 -32.30 10.10 13.49
C ALA A 190 -32.34 8.56 13.40
N ILE A 191 -31.24 7.94 13.75
CA ILE A 191 -31.14 6.47 13.84
C ILE A 191 -32.08 6.00 14.97
N LYS A 192 -33.00 5.07 14.66
CA LYS A 192 -33.97 4.58 15.64
C LYS A 192 -33.50 3.32 16.34
N ASP A 193 -32.65 2.52 15.68
CA ASP A 193 -32.08 1.29 16.22
C ASP A 193 -30.61 1.16 15.79
N ALA A 194 -29.70 1.15 16.76
CA ALA A 194 -28.28 0.98 16.52
C ALA A 194 -27.84 -0.49 16.55
N THR A 195 -28.73 -1.45 16.79
CA THR A 195 -28.36 -2.88 16.85
C THR A 195 -27.85 -3.39 15.51
N VAL A 196 -28.32 -2.83 14.39
CA VAL A 196 -27.87 -3.16 13.04
C VAL A 196 -26.36 -2.87 12.84
N PHE A 197 -25.80 -1.93 13.60
CA PHE A 197 -24.38 -1.54 13.55
C PHE A 197 -23.52 -2.28 14.60
N CYS A 198 -24.11 -3.14 15.39
CA CYS A 198 -23.40 -4.02 16.32
C CYS A 198 -22.96 -5.33 15.64
N ASN A 199 -23.38 -5.58 14.41
CA ASN A 199 -23.00 -6.71 13.56
C ASN A 199 -22.97 -8.06 14.31
N GLY A 200 -24.01 -8.32 15.09
CA GLY A 200 -24.16 -9.52 15.91
C GLY A 200 -23.64 -9.40 17.35
N GLY A 201 -22.94 -8.29 17.68
CA GLY A 201 -22.47 -7.97 19.02
C GLY A 201 -23.44 -7.11 19.83
N THR A 202 -22.92 -6.49 20.89
CA THR A 202 -23.68 -5.57 21.79
C THR A 202 -23.21 -4.12 21.69
N THR A 203 -22.12 -3.88 20.99
CA THR A 203 -21.43 -2.58 20.83
C THR A 203 -21.42 -2.22 19.35
N VAL A 204 -21.67 -0.97 19.00
CA VAL A 204 -21.46 -0.46 17.64
C VAL A 204 -19.96 -0.56 17.33
N ASP A 205 -19.62 -1.28 16.28
CA ASP A 205 -18.21 -1.61 16.01
C ASP A 205 -17.40 -0.38 15.60
N CYS A 206 -17.93 0.43 14.68
CA CYS A 206 -17.29 1.66 14.21
C CYS A 206 -18.35 2.68 13.79
N VAL A 207 -18.08 3.96 14.03
CA VAL A 207 -18.79 5.10 13.41
C VAL A 207 -17.81 5.80 12.49
N TYR A 208 -18.19 5.99 11.23
CA TYR A 208 -17.37 6.73 10.27
C TYR A 208 -17.84 8.18 10.19
N ILE A 209 -16.90 9.15 10.19
CA ILE A 209 -17.18 10.58 10.02
C ILE A 209 -16.53 11.05 8.71
N ILE A 210 -17.32 11.68 7.85
CA ILE A 210 -16.78 12.52 6.78
C ILE A 210 -17.05 13.97 7.17
N TYR A 211 -15.99 14.74 7.36
CA TYR A 211 -16.11 16.15 7.68
C TYR A 211 -15.83 17.03 6.47
N ALA A 212 -16.63 18.13 6.37
CA ALA A 212 -16.53 19.10 5.29
C ALA A 212 -15.18 19.82 5.30
N GLY A 213 -14.66 20.11 4.12
CA GLY A 213 -13.43 20.88 3.96
C GLY A 213 -12.18 20.01 3.85
N LEU A 214 -11.05 20.60 4.18
CA LEU A 214 -9.71 20.05 3.96
C LEU A 214 -9.09 19.59 5.29
N GLY A 215 -8.73 18.32 5.36
CA GLY A 215 -8.06 17.77 6.53
C GLY A 215 -6.61 18.25 6.69
N GLN A 216 -6.13 18.30 7.92
CA GLN A 216 -4.75 18.71 8.20
C GLN A 216 -3.72 17.80 7.55
N ASN A 217 -3.96 16.49 7.51
CA ASN A 217 -3.07 15.48 6.91
C ASN A 217 -2.82 15.72 5.41
N ILE A 218 -3.70 16.44 4.73
CA ILE A 218 -3.65 16.68 3.30
C ILE A 218 -3.53 18.18 2.94
N GLY A 219 -2.93 18.99 3.80
CA GLY A 219 -2.61 20.39 3.55
C GLY A 219 -3.57 21.41 4.13
N GLY A 220 -4.52 20.99 4.94
CA GLY A 220 -5.31 21.89 5.79
C GLY A 220 -4.44 22.64 6.80
N ALA A 221 -5.00 23.70 7.41
CA ALA A 221 -4.32 24.44 8.47
C ALA A 221 -4.00 23.53 9.67
N ASN A 222 -3.03 23.91 10.48
CA ASN A 222 -2.67 23.16 11.70
C ASN A 222 -3.81 23.07 12.74
N THR A 223 -4.90 23.77 12.52
CA THR A 223 -6.09 23.80 13.37
C THR A 223 -7.29 23.06 12.77
N THR A 224 -7.15 22.52 11.55
CA THR A 224 -8.18 21.64 10.95
C THR A 224 -8.08 20.25 11.54
N VAL A 225 -9.16 19.49 11.41
CA VAL A 225 -9.23 18.10 11.89
C VAL A 225 -8.30 17.22 11.06
N TRP A 226 -7.63 16.29 11.72
CA TRP A 226 -6.78 15.27 11.08
C TRP A 226 -7.58 14.00 10.81
N ALA A 227 -7.47 13.42 9.60
CA ALA A 227 -8.02 12.09 9.31
C ALA A 227 -7.37 11.03 10.21
N LYS A 228 -8.18 10.21 10.86
CA LYS A 228 -7.69 9.23 11.84
C LYS A 228 -8.71 8.19 12.21
N THR A 229 -8.23 7.10 12.79
CA THR A 229 -9.03 6.11 13.50
C THR A 229 -8.63 6.06 14.97
N GLY A 230 -9.60 5.87 15.85
CA GLY A 230 -9.34 5.84 17.29
C GLY A 230 -10.45 5.21 18.10
N SER A 231 -10.22 5.13 19.41
CA SER A 231 -11.22 4.64 20.35
C SER A 231 -12.32 5.68 20.59
N ALA A 232 -13.58 5.26 20.38
CA ALA A 232 -14.76 6.05 20.68
C ALA A 232 -15.24 5.89 22.13
N SER A 233 -14.34 5.59 23.07
CA SER A 233 -14.67 5.34 24.47
C SER A 233 -15.49 6.50 25.08
N GLY A 234 -16.60 6.15 25.70
CA GLY A 234 -17.52 7.12 26.28
C GLY A 234 -18.60 7.63 25.30
N ASN A 235 -18.52 7.33 24.02
CA ASN A 235 -19.55 7.69 23.04
C ASN A 235 -20.60 6.59 22.92
N THR A 236 -21.84 6.96 22.68
CA THR A 236 -22.96 6.05 22.48
C THR A 236 -23.82 6.46 21.29
N LEU A 237 -24.38 5.44 20.59
CA LEU A 237 -25.37 5.62 19.55
C LEU A 237 -26.64 4.85 19.97
N VAL A 238 -27.75 5.57 20.19
CA VAL A 238 -29.02 4.99 20.65
C VAL A 238 -28.82 4.01 21.82
N GLY A 239 -28.07 4.45 22.83
CA GLY A 239 -27.79 3.67 24.04
C GLY A 239 -26.81 2.48 23.88
N LYS A 240 -26.26 2.27 22.70
CA LYS A 240 -25.17 1.32 22.45
C LYS A 240 -23.83 2.02 22.52
N ASN A 241 -22.88 1.44 23.27
CA ASN A 241 -21.51 1.94 23.26
C ASN A 241 -20.90 1.83 21.85
N ILE A 242 -20.04 2.78 21.50
CA ILE A 242 -19.29 2.75 20.25
C ILE A 242 -17.85 2.33 20.58
N ARG A 243 -17.27 1.44 19.78
CA ARG A 243 -15.91 0.95 19.98
C ARG A 243 -14.87 1.82 19.29
N TRP A 244 -15.01 1.96 17.97
CA TRP A 244 -14.07 2.72 17.15
C TRP A 244 -14.77 3.88 16.44
N TYR A 245 -13.99 4.87 16.10
CA TYR A 245 -14.36 5.83 15.06
C TYR A 245 -13.27 5.88 14.00
N SER A 246 -13.65 6.09 12.76
CA SER A 246 -12.77 6.49 11.67
C SER A 246 -13.26 7.81 11.11
N MET A 247 -12.35 8.69 10.66
CA MET A 247 -12.75 9.96 10.06
C MET A 247 -11.79 10.38 8.95
N ALA A 248 -12.36 10.99 7.91
CA ALA A 248 -11.62 11.56 6.80
C ALA A 248 -12.28 12.86 6.33
N SER A 249 -11.51 13.70 5.64
CA SER A 249 -12.01 14.95 5.07
C SER A 249 -12.75 14.72 3.75
N GLU A 250 -13.66 15.66 3.44
CA GLU A 250 -14.31 15.74 2.14
C GLU A 250 -13.32 15.95 0.99
N LEU A 251 -12.36 16.87 1.19
CA LEU A 251 -11.49 17.37 0.13
C LEU A 251 -10.12 16.71 0.20
N SER A 252 -9.55 16.48 -0.99
CA SER A 252 -8.14 16.11 -1.12
C SER A 252 -7.26 17.36 -1.02
N GLY A 253 -5.98 17.16 -0.71
CA GLY A 253 -5.00 18.26 -0.77
C GLY A 253 -4.67 18.74 -2.18
N MET A 254 -5.24 18.14 -3.19
CA MET A 254 -4.97 18.45 -4.60
C MET A 254 -5.78 19.67 -5.03
N LYS A 255 -5.19 20.48 -5.88
CA LYS A 255 -5.84 21.65 -6.48
C LYS A 255 -5.91 21.49 -8.00
N THR A 256 -7.01 21.94 -8.56
CA THR A 256 -7.15 22.09 -10.00
C THR A 256 -6.34 23.30 -10.51
N LYS A 257 -6.20 23.43 -11.84
CA LYS A 257 -5.48 24.55 -12.45
C LYS A 257 -6.09 25.93 -12.10
N ASP A 258 -7.37 26.00 -11.75
CA ASP A 258 -8.02 27.23 -11.28
C ASP A 258 -7.92 27.43 -9.77
N GLY A 259 -7.23 26.53 -9.06
CA GLY A 259 -7.05 26.58 -7.63
C GLY A 259 -8.20 25.99 -6.81
N SER A 260 -9.22 25.39 -7.45
CA SER A 260 -10.28 24.67 -6.74
C SER A 260 -9.74 23.38 -6.14
N ILE A 261 -10.16 23.05 -4.91
CA ILE A 261 -9.75 21.85 -4.20
C ILE A 261 -10.66 20.69 -4.61
N MET A 262 -10.06 19.51 -4.81
CA MET A 262 -10.75 18.31 -5.26
C MET A 262 -11.36 17.53 -4.09
N ILE A 263 -12.43 16.79 -4.38
CA ILE A 263 -12.94 15.78 -3.45
C ILE A 263 -11.88 14.68 -3.28
N ALA A 264 -11.76 14.16 -2.07
CA ALA A 264 -10.81 13.09 -1.75
C ALA A 264 -11.07 11.81 -2.56
N GLY A 265 -10.01 11.09 -2.91
CA GLY A 265 -10.11 9.71 -3.34
C GLY A 265 -10.48 8.78 -2.20
N VAL A 266 -10.87 7.54 -2.51
CA VAL A 266 -11.26 6.55 -1.50
C VAL A 266 -10.09 6.07 -0.62
N GLY A 267 -8.85 6.37 -1.02
CA GLY A 267 -7.65 5.80 -0.40
C GLY A 267 -7.52 6.09 1.09
N VAL A 268 -7.64 7.36 1.51
CA VAL A 268 -7.58 7.72 2.95
C VAL A 268 -8.72 7.06 3.72
N SER A 269 -9.93 6.98 3.12
CA SER A 269 -11.05 6.29 3.77
C SER A 269 -10.83 4.79 3.90
N CYS A 270 -10.17 4.15 2.93
CA CYS A 270 -9.77 2.75 3.03
C CYS A 270 -8.70 2.55 4.10
N HIS A 271 -7.68 3.42 4.16
CA HIS A 271 -6.62 3.39 5.16
C HIS A 271 -7.19 3.49 6.59
N GLU A 272 -7.98 4.54 6.84
CA GLU A 272 -8.55 4.76 8.18
C GLU A 272 -9.49 3.62 8.61
N PHE A 273 -10.30 3.09 7.69
CA PHE A 273 -11.16 1.96 8.04
C PHE A 273 -10.36 0.66 8.24
N SER A 274 -9.19 0.50 7.62
CA SER A 274 -8.27 -0.62 7.85
C SER A 274 -7.75 -0.67 9.29
N HIS A 275 -7.56 0.48 9.92
CA HIS A 275 -7.27 0.53 11.36
C HIS A 275 -8.42 -0.01 12.20
N ALA A 276 -9.66 0.28 11.83
CA ALA A 276 -10.83 -0.29 12.52
C ALA A 276 -10.94 -1.81 12.33
N LEU A 277 -10.31 -2.37 11.29
CA LEU A 277 -10.11 -3.81 11.10
C LEU A 277 -8.91 -4.37 11.89
N GLY A 278 -8.03 -3.53 12.43
CA GLY A 278 -6.91 -3.93 13.28
C GLY A 278 -5.53 -3.80 12.66
N LEU A 279 -5.41 -3.35 11.42
CA LEU A 279 -4.11 -3.15 10.77
C LEU A 279 -3.38 -1.91 11.33
N PRO A 280 -2.07 -1.98 11.55
CA PRO A 280 -1.25 -0.85 11.96
C PRO A 280 -0.84 0.02 10.77
N ASP A 281 -0.28 1.20 11.08
CA ASP A 281 0.54 1.93 10.11
C ASP A 281 1.81 1.15 9.79
N ILE A 282 2.17 1.15 8.51
CA ILE A 282 3.42 0.53 8.01
C ILE A 282 4.53 1.59 7.86
N TYR A 283 4.20 2.89 7.78
CA TYR A 283 5.22 3.94 7.86
C TYR A 283 5.73 4.12 9.29
N PRO A 284 6.97 4.64 9.50
CA PRO A 284 7.49 4.91 10.83
C PRO A 284 6.74 6.07 11.48
N SER A 285 6.26 5.86 12.72
CA SER A 285 5.55 6.90 13.49
C SER A 285 6.50 7.87 14.20
N VAL A 286 7.80 7.55 14.27
CA VAL A 286 8.84 8.43 14.81
C VAL A 286 9.18 9.50 13.78
N GLY A 287 9.08 10.76 14.18
CA GLY A 287 9.20 11.89 13.27
C GLY A 287 10.50 11.95 12.48
N SER A 288 10.44 12.58 11.32
CA SER A 288 11.55 12.80 10.37
C SER A 288 12.80 13.46 10.98
N SER A 289 12.68 14.06 12.19
CA SER A 289 13.79 14.69 12.89
C SER A 289 14.85 13.71 13.43
N THR A 290 14.55 12.42 13.52
CA THR A 290 15.42 11.42 14.15
C THR A 290 16.44 10.80 13.20
N GLY A 291 16.45 11.10 11.92
CA GLY A 291 17.31 10.45 10.92
C GLY A 291 16.86 9.03 10.55
N TYR A 292 15.92 8.50 11.28
CA TYR A 292 15.36 7.17 11.16
C TYR A 292 14.68 6.93 9.80
N ALA A 293 13.71 7.76 9.47
CA ALA A 293 13.02 7.72 8.20
C ALA A 293 13.97 7.96 7.00
N LYS A 294 15.11 8.61 7.24
CA LYS A 294 16.10 8.92 6.19
C LYS A 294 16.88 7.72 5.69
N ASN A 295 16.95 6.63 6.45
CA ASN A 295 17.83 5.50 6.15
C ASN A 295 17.11 4.23 5.73
N ASN A 296 15.80 4.18 5.90
CA ASN A 296 14.99 3.03 5.56
C ASN A 296 13.96 3.40 4.49
N GLN A 297 13.90 2.62 3.42
CA GLN A 297 12.67 2.52 2.65
C GLN A 297 11.80 1.50 3.36
N ASN A 298 10.57 1.89 3.66
CA ASN A 298 9.52 1.00 4.14
C ASN A 298 8.76 0.41 2.94
N MET A 299 7.45 0.38 2.96
CA MET A 299 6.66 -0.07 1.80
C MET A 299 6.28 1.08 0.87
N GLU A 300 6.31 2.33 1.36
CA GLU A 300 5.98 3.54 0.60
C GLU A 300 4.63 3.39 -0.12
N TYR A 301 4.58 3.61 -1.44
CA TYR A 301 3.37 3.45 -2.24
C TYR A 301 3.00 2.00 -2.58
N TRP A 302 3.78 1.01 -2.10
CA TRP A 302 3.50 -0.41 -2.33
C TRP A 302 2.53 -1.02 -1.31
N ASP A 303 2.11 -0.24 -0.31
CA ASP A 303 1.21 -0.69 0.75
C ASP A 303 0.20 0.41 1.09
N LEU A 304 -1.10 0.02 1.27
CA LEU A 304 -2.16 0.97 1.66
C LEU A 304 -1.86 1.64 3.00
N MET A 305 -1.32 0.87 3.96
CA MET A 305 -1.05 1.35 5.33
C MET A 305 0.25 2.14 5.43
N ASP A 306 0.91 2.39 4.29
CA ASP A 306 2.01 3.34 4.13
C ASP A 306 1.59 4.48 3.18
N GLY A 307 2.22 4.68 2.03
CA GLY A 307 1.91 5.73 1.06
C GLY A 307 0.85 5.35 0.04
N GLY A 308 0.52 4.07 -0.04
CA GLY A 308 -0.40 3.52 -1.03
C GLY A 308 -1.83 4.08 -0.97
N GLU A 309 -2.21 4.68 0.16
CA GLU A 309 -3.48 5.41 0.28
C GLU A 309 -3.60 6.58 -0.69
N TYR A 310 -2.47 7.14 -1.14
CA TYR A 310 -2.42 8.28 -2.07
C TYR A 310 -2.14 7.86 -3.53
N THR A 311 -2.04 6.56 -3.82
CA THR A 311 -1.78 6.09 -5.19
C THR A 311 -2.85 6.58 -6.14
N TYR A 312 -2.42 7.02 -7.32
CA TYR A 312 -3.24 7.59 -8.38
C TYR A 312 -4.01 8.84 -7.94
N ASN A 313 -3.36 9.99 -8.14
CA ASN A 313 -3.97 11.33 -7.97
C ASN A 313 -4.58 11.56 -6.57
N GLY A 314 -3.89 11.15 -5.51
CA GLY A 314 -4.35 11.38 -4.14
C GLY A 314 -5.37 10.35 -3.65
N GLY A 315 -5.27 9.11 -4.13
CA GLY A 315 -6.03 7.99 -3.58
C GLY A 315 -7.27 7.57 -4.37
N TYR A 316 -7.38 7.97 -5.65
CA TYR A 316 -8.52 7.53 -6.47
C TYR A 316 -8.42 6.05 -6.92
N CYS A 317 -7.25 5.47 -6.87
CA CYS A 317 -7.03 4.03 -7.02
C CYS A 317 -5.93 3.60 -6.03
N PRO A 318 -6.26 3.50 -4.74
CA PRO A 318 -5.28 3.15 -3.73
C PRO A 318 -4.68 1.77 -3.95
N THR A 319 -3.47 1.58 -3.44
CA THR A 319 -2.76 0.30 -3.51
C THR A 319 -3.56 -0.81 -2.84
N PRO A 320 -3.68 -1.98 -3.46
CA PRO A 320 -4.34 -3.13 -2.83
C PRO A 320 -3.50 -3.68 -1.67
N TYR A 321 -4.16 -4.33 -0.73
CA TYR A 321 -3.49 -5.04 0.35
C TYR A 321 -2.45 -6.03 -0.16
N THR A 322 -1.34 -6.12 0.55
CA THR A 322 -0.33 -7.14 0.37
C THR A 322 -0.83 -8.52 0.84
N ALA A 323 -0.07 -9.56 0.56
CA ALA A 323 -0.36 -10.89 1.09
C ALA A 323 -0.32 -10.91 2.63
N TRP A 324 0.57 -10.09 3.22
CA TRP A 324 0.70 -9.96 4.67
C TRP A 324 -0.58 -9.43 5.32
N GLU A 325 -1.12 -8.32 4.84
CA GLU A 325 -2.35 -7.73 5.39
C GLU A 325 -3.54 -8.68 5.29
N LYS A 326 -3.67 -9.39 4.16
CA LYS A 326 -4.72 -10.40 3.99
C LYS A 326 -4.56 -11.55 4.98
N GLU A 327 -3.33 -12.03 5.21
CA GLU A 327 -3.02 -13.07 6.20
C GLU A 327 -3.38 -12.58 7.63
N GLN A 328 -3.04 -11.33 7.99
CA GLN A 328 -3.36 -10.73 9.29
C GLN A 328 -4.88 -10.63 9.53
N LEU A 329 -5.64 -10.31 8.51
CA LEU A 329 -7.10 -10.22 8.58
C LEU A 329 -7.81 -11.57 8.48
N GLY A 330 -7.10 -12.66 8.19
CA GLY A 330 -7.67 -13.99 7.96
C GLY A 330 -8.42 -14.08 6.62
N TRP A 331 -8.16 -13.18 5.68
CA TRP A 331 -8.79 -13.19 4.37
C TRP A 331 -8.16 -14.20 3.42
N PRO A 332 -8.90 -14.68 2.41
CA PRO A 332 -8.37 -15.65 1.46
C PRO A 332 -7.12 -15.12 0.76
N VAL A 333 -6.02 -15.82 0.94
CA VAL A 333 -4.75 -15.60 0.25
C VAL A 333 -4.00 -16.92 0.16
N ASP A 334 -3.45 -17.23 -1.02
CA ASP A 334 -2.59 -18.41 -1.20
C ASP A 334 -1.13 -18.00 -0.99
N ILE A 335 -0.53 -18.43 0.11
CA ILE A 335 0.87 -18.20 0.44
C ILE A 335 1.57 -19.55 0.58
N GLN A 336 2.55 -19.81 -0.29
CA GLN A 336 3.34 -21.04 -0.29
C GLN A 336 4.76 -20.78 0.20
N THR A 337 5.26 -21.64 1.08
CA THR A 337 6.64 -21.53 1.57
C THR A 337 7.62 -22.16 0.59
N LEU A 338 8.69 -21.44 0.28
CA LEU A 338 9.82 -21.93 -0.51
C LEU A 338 10.83 -22.58 0.44
N ASP A 339 10.83 -23.92 0.52
CA ASP A 339 11.64 -24.72 1.44
C ASP A 339 12.73 -25.58 0.75
N LYS A 340 12.79 -25.54 -0.57
CA LYS A 340 13.76 -26.29 -1.40
C LYS A 340 14.00 -25.59 -2.72
N ASN A 341 15.08 -25.97 -3.42
CA ASN A 341 15.35 -25.46 -4.77
C ASN A 341 14.19 -25.79 -5.71
N GLN A 342 13.64 -24.78 -6.36
CA GLN A 342 12.57 -24.97 -7.34
C GLN A 342 12.45 -23.81 -8.30
N SER A 343 11.90 -24.07 -9.50
CA SER A 343 11.47 -23.03 -10.43
C SER A 343 10.04 -22.62 -10.09
N VAL A 344 9.81 -21.31 -10.08
CA VAL A 344 8.52 -20.68 -9.77
C VAL A 344 8.04 -19.94 -10.99
N THR A 345 6.75 -20.06 -11.29
CA THR A 345 6.06 -19.26 -12.30
C THR A 345 4.77 -18.72 -11.71
N MET A 346 4.59 -17.40 -11.77
CA MET A 346 3.47 -16.67 -11.21
C MET A 346 2.69 -15.99 -12.35
N PRO A 347 1.74 -16.68 -13.01
CA PRO A 347 1.02 -16.15 -14.17
C PRO A 347 -0.08 -15.15 -13.76
N THR A 348 -0.52 -15.16 -12.51
CA THR A 348 -1.60 -14.35 -11.99
C THR A 348 -1.12 -13.58 -10.76
N SER A 349 -1.52 -12.30 -10.66
CA SER A 349 -1.20 -11.50 -9.48
C SER A 349 -1.92 -12.04 -8.23
N LYS A 350 -1.30 -11.88 -7.06
CA LYS A 350 -1.91 -12.26 -5.79
C LYS A 350 -3.27 -11.56 -5.57
N GLU A 351 -3.39 -10.30 -5.95
CA GLU A 351 -4.66 -9.55 -5.85
C GLU A 351 -5.79 -10.21 -6.64
N GLN A 352 -5.47 -10.91 -7.73
CA GLN A 352 -6.42 -11.62 -8.58
C GLN A 352 -6.47 -13.14 -8.31
N GLY A 353 -6.11 -13.57 -7.10
CA GLY A 353 -6.16 -14.96 -6.67
C GLY A 353 -4.94 -15.80 -7.03
N GLY A 354 -3.83 -15.17 -7.44
CA GLY A 354 -2.55 -15.85 -7.63
C GLY A 354 -1.86 -16.14 -6.29
N THR A 355 -0.83 -16.99 -6.35
CA THR A 355 -0.02 -17.40 -5.21
C THR A 355 1.03 -16.34 -4.88
N ALA A 356 1.16 -16.00 -3.59
CA ALA A 356 2.35 -15.37 -3.03
C ALA A 356 3.32 -16.43 -2.50
N TYR A 357 4.61 -16.09 -2.39
CA TYR A 357 5.60 -17.02 -1.85
C TYR A 357 6.30 -16.43 -0.63
N LYS A 358 6.59 -17.30 0.35
CA LYS A 358 7.26 -16.95 1.61
C LYS A 358 8.61 -17.66 1.71
N ILE A 359 9.67 -16.91 2.03
CA ILE A 359 11.00 -17.45 2.36
C ILE A 359 11.25 -17.14 3.83
N VAL A 360 11.24 -18.15 4.68
CA VAL A 360 11.31 -17.98 6.15
C VAL A 360 12.76 -18.00 6.61
N ASN A 361 13.10 -17.11 7.57
CA ASN A 361 14.37 -17.17 8.29
C ASN A 361 14.42 -18.45 9.12
N PRO A 362 15.39 -19.36 8.90
CA PRO A 362 15.45 -20.62 9.62
C PRO A 362 15.69 -20.45 11.13
N SER A 363 16.20 -19.30 11.57
CA SER A 363 16.47 -18.98 12.98
C SER A 363 15.36 -18.20 13.67
N ASN A 364 14.41 -17.62 12.89
CA ASN A 364 13.33 -16.79 13.41
C ASN A 364 12.10 -16.89 12.51
N SER A 365 11.09 -17.63 12.90
CA SER A 365 9.87 -17.84 12.12
C SER A 365 9.02 -16.56 11.94
N HIS A 366 9.26 -15.51 12.72
CA HIS A 366 8.60 -14.20 12.58
C HIS A 366 9.30 -13.30 11.57
N GLU A 367 10.41 -13.75 10.98
CA GLU A 367 11.17 -13.01 9.99
C GLU A 367 11.20 -13.80 8.68
N TYR A 368 10.80 -13.14 7.59
CA TYR A 368 10.68 -13.78 6.28
C TYR A 368 10.64 -12.75 5.15
N PHE A 369 10.85 -13.21 3.93
CA PHE A 369 10.51 -12.46 2.73
C PHE A 369 9.16 -12.92 2.18
N LEU A 370 8.38 -11.99 1.68
CA LEU A 370 7.21 -12.26 0.85
C LEU A 370 7.48 -11.81 -0.59
N LEU A 371 6.97 -12.59 -1.53
CA LEU A 371 7.15 -12.43 -2.96
C LEU A 371 5.78 -12.40 -3.63
N GLU A 372 5.48 -11.33 -4.35
CA GLU A 372 4.20 -11.12 -5.02
C GLU A 372 4.38 -10.69 -6.48
N ASN A 373 3.54 -11.20 -7.37
CA ASN A 373 3.46 -10.70 -8.73
C ASN A 373 2.50 -9.51 -8.78
N ILE A 374 3.00 -8.33 -9.14
CA ILE A 374 2.22 -7.12 -9.35
C ILE A 374 1.97 -6.96 -10.84
N GLN A 375 0.70 -6.98 -11.24
CA GLN A 375 0.27 -6.84 -12.66
C GLN A 375 -0.54 -5.56 -12.84
N LYS A 376 -0.53 -5.02 -14.05
CA LYS A 376 -1.35 -3.84 -14.43
C LYS A 376 -2.83 -4.22 -14.58
N LYS A 377 -3.46 -4.63 -13.48
CA LYS A 377 -4.85 -5.10 -13.44
C LYS A 377 -5.49 -4.76 -12.10
N GLY A 378 -6.83 -4.65 -12.09
CA GLY A 378 -7.58 -4.37 -10.86
C GLY A 378 -7.09 -3.09 -10.18
N TRP A 379 -7.01 -3.11 -8.88
CA TRP A 379 -6.54 -1.99 -8.07
C TRP A 379 -5.05 -1.66 -8.25
N ASN A 380 -4.27 -2.54 -8.92
CA ASN A 380 -2.89 -2.27 -9.33
C ASN A 380 -2.77 -1.53 -10.67
N THR A 381 -3.88 -1.15 -11.32
CA THR A 381 -3.87 -0.55 -12.68
C THR A 381 -3.03 0.72 -12.76
N HIS A 382 -2.92 1.47 -11.67
CA HIS A 382 -2.23 2.76 -11.62
C HIS A 382 -0.95 2.72 -10.77
N GLN A 383 -0.38 1.54 -10.53
CA GLN A 383 0.91 1.42 -9.86
C GLN A 383 2.06 1.95 -10.71
N TYR A 384 3.15 2.34 -10.07
CA TYR A 384 4.33 2.94 -10.69
C TYR A 384 5.15 1.94 -11.50
N ALA A 385 5.14 0.68 -11.09
CA ALA A 385 5.82 -0.42 -11.78
C ALA A 385 5.05 -1.73 -11.66
N TYR A 386 5.47 -2.72 -12.44
CA TYR A 386 4.90 -4.07 -12.45
C TYR A 386 6.05 -5.08 -12.48
N GLY A 387 5.84 -6.27 -11.90
CA GLY A 387 6.87 -7.29 -11.81
C GLY A 387 6.82 -8.06 -10.49
N LEU A 388 7.95 -8.62 -10.09
CA LEU A 388 8.10 -9.30 -8.81
C LEU A 388 8.38 -8.28 -7.71
N MET A 389 7.43 -8.10 -6.81
CA MET A 389 7.64 -7.41 -5.54
C MET A 389 8.24 -8.38 -4.53
N VAL A 390 9.34 -7.99 -3.90
CA VAL A 390 9.97 -8.71 -2.78
C VAL A 390 10.02 -7.74 -1.59
N TYR A 391 9.53 -8.16 -0.45
CA TYR A 391 9.62 -7.36 0.76
C TYR A 391 9.99 -8.20 1.98
N HIS A 392 10.78 -7.60 2.86
CA HIS A 392 11.24 -8.19 4.10
C HIS A 392 10.24 -7.89 5.21
N VAL A 393 9.84 -8.90 5.94
CA VAL A 393 8.95 -8.81 7.09
C VAL A 393 9.67 -9.35 8.33
N ASN A 394 9.60 -8.60 9.43
CA ASN A 394 10.10 -8.99 10.74
C ASN A 394 9.06 -8.61 11.79
N GLU A 395 8.15 -9.53 12.03
CA GLU A 395 7.04 -9.32 12.95
C GLU A 395 7.48 -9.36 14.40
N PRO A 396 6.86 -8.56 15.29
CA PRO A 396 7.01 -8.76 16.72
C PRO A 396 6.38 -10.10 17.13
N SER A 397 6.92 -10.72 18.17
CA SER A 397 6.39 -11.98 18.72
C SER A 397 4.97 -11.86 19.31
N ASN A 398 4.49 -10.65 19.52
CA ASN A 398 3.13 -10.36 19.98
C ASN A 398 2.18 -10.21 18.78
N ALA A 399 0.89 -10.49 19.01
CA ALA A 399 -0.12 -10.28 17.98
C ALA A 399 -0.13 -8.83 17.48
N ILE A 400 -0.18 -8.69 16.17
CA ILE A 400 -0.31 -7.42 15.47
C ILE A 400 -1.68 -6.80 15.81
N ASN A 401 -1.69 -5.50 15.99
CA ASN A 401 -2.90 -4.71 16.18
C ASN A 401 -2.66 -3.28 15.66
N MET A 402 -3.70 -2.48 15.52
CA MET A 402 -3.61 -1.12 14.95
C MET A 402 -2.63 -0.18 15.67
N TRP A 403 -2.16 -0.52 16.87
CA TRP A 403 -1.19 0.26 17.63
C TRP A 403 0.24 -0.29 17.53
N THR A 404 0.44 -1.36 16.78
CA THR A 404 1.76 -1.95 16.58
C THR A 404 2.63 -0.99 15.79
N LYS A 405 3.77 -0.63 16.36
CA LYS A 405 4.76 0.24 15.72
C LYS A 405 5.75 -0.62 14.94
N LEU A 406 5.30 -1.09 13.76
CA LEU A 406 6.03 -2.10 13.01
C LEU A 406 7.37 -1.56 12.52
N ASN A 407 7.40 -0.32 12.06
CA ASN A 407 8.57 0.30 11.42
C ASN A 407 9.29 1.36 12.28
N ASP A 408 9.11 1.39 13.59
CA ASP A 408 9.73 2.39 14.48
C ASP A 408 11.17 2.03 14.94
N ASN A 409 11.75 0.93 14.48
CA ASN A 409 13.12 0.52 14.82
C ASN A 409 14.13 0.96 13.76
N GLU A 410 15.00 1.91 14.11
CA GLU A 410 16.02 2.41 13.18
C GLU A 410 16.94 1.29 12.68
N GLY A 411 17.06 1.16 11.36
CA GLY A 411 17.87 0.14 10.68
C GLY A 411 17.24 -1.26 10.66
N TYR A 412 16.10 -1.47 11.34
CA TYR A 412 15.45 -2.77 11.46
C TYR A 412 13.93 -2.62 11.25
N PRO A 413 13.49 -2.16 10.08
CA PRO A 413 12.06 -2.05 9.80
C PRO A 413 11.38 -3.41 9.90
N GLY A 414 10.18 -3.41 10.47
CA GLY A 414 9.37 -4.63 10.54
C GLY A 414 8.77 -5.04 9.21
N MET A 415 8.69 -4.09 8.23
CA MET A 415 8.24 -4.38 6.88
C MET A 415 8.84 -3.37 5.90
N ALA A 416 9.58 -3.84 4.89
CA ALA A 416 10.24 -2.97 3.93
C ALA A 416 10.46 -3.67 2.59
N ILE A 417 10.31 -2.92 1.50
CA ILE A 417 10.58 -3.43 0.15
C ILE A 417 12.07 -3.74 -0.02
N VAL A 418 12.37 -4.74 -0.84
CA VAL A 418 13.70 -5.07 -1.36
C VAL A 418 13.78 -4.50 -2.78
N PRO A 419 14.31 -3.28 -2.99
CA PRO A 419 14.23 -2.60 -4.28
C PRO A 419 15.18 -3.19 -5.32
N ALA A 420 14.69 -3.46 -6.53
CA ALA A 420 15.51 -4.04 -7.60
C ALA A 420 16.61 -3.08 -8.08
N ASP A 421 16.37 -1.77 -8.07
CA ASP A 421 17.37 -0.75 -8.41
C ASP A 421 18.45 -0.55 -7.32
N GLY A 422 18.24 -1.10 -6.13
CA GLY A 422 19.15 -0.96 -5.00
C GLY A 422 19.07 0.40 -4.30
N LEU A 423 18.09 1.22 -4.62
CA LEU A 423 17.90 2.54 -4.05
C LEU A 423 16.75 2.52 -3.04
N CYS A 424 16.94 3.15 -1.88
CA CYS A 424 15.87 3.34 -0.91
C CYS A 424 15.17 4.67 -1.19
N ALA A 425 13.97 4.60 -1.72
CA ALA A 425 13.19 5.77 -2.15
C ALA A 425 12.31 6.32 -1.03
N SER A 426 12.83 6.48 0.19
CA SER A 426 12.03 7.09 1.23
C SER A 426 11.74 8.57 0.92
N ALA A 427 10.52 9.02 1.22
CA ALA A 427 10.13 10.41 1.05
C ALA A 427 11.11 11.37 1.74
N ASP A 428 11.56 11.04 2.95
CA ASP A 428 12.50 11.85 3.73
C ASP A 428 13.89 11.94 3.10
N LYS A 429 14.38 10.87 2.44
CA LYS A 429 15.67 10.91 1.71
C LYS A 429 15.61 11.79 0.48
N GLN A 430 14.46 11.95 -0.12
CA GLN A 430 14.29 12.64 -1.39
C GLN A 430 14.01 14.13 -1.25
N GLU A 431 13.80 14.64 -0.03
CA GLU A 431 13.52 16.07 0.22
C GLU A 431 14.44 17.05 -0.51
N ASN A 432 15.72 16.70 -0.66
CA ASN A 432 16.72 17.56 -1.31
C ASN A 432 16.92 17.27 -2.80
N LYS A 433 16.27 16.27 -3.36
CA LYS A 433 16.43 15.91 -4.78
C LYS A 433 15.32 16.48 -5.67
N GLY A 434 14.13 16.72 -5.08
CA GLY A 434 13.00 17.40 -5.71
C GLY A 434 12.55 16.70 -6.99
N SER A 435 12.98 17.20 -8.14
CA SER A 435 12.59 16.71 -9.46
C SER A 435 13.76 16.35 -10.32
N VAL A 436 13.54 15.47 -11.27
CA VAL A 436 14.44 15.06 -12.35
C VAL A 436 13.80 15.38 -13.70
N GLU A 437 14.60 15.71 -14.71
CA GLU A 437 14.11 15.89 -16.07
C GLU A 437 14.21 14.58 -16.84
N ILE A 438 13.09 14.09 -17.36
CA ILE A 438 12.99 12.87 -18.16
C ILE A 438 12.25 13.21 -19.45
N ASN A 439 12.91 13.02 -20.58
CA ASN A 439 12.38 13.33 -21.92
C ASN A 439 11.85 14.78 -22.08
N GLY A 440 12.48 15.74 -21.36
CA GLY A 440 12.09 17.15 -21.40
C GLY A 440 10.93 17.52 -20.46
N GLU A 441 10.45 16.59 -19.65
CA GLU A 441 9.42 16.80 -18.63
C GLU A 441 10.04 16.73 -17.23
N LYS A 442 9.51 17.56 -16.32
CA LYS A 442 9.95 17.61 -14.93
C LYS A 442 9.12 16.60 -14.12
N GLU A 443 9.80 15.59 -13.60
CA GLU A 443 9.21 14.50 -12.85
C GLU A 443 9.67 14.51 -11.37
N SER A 444 8.87 13.96 -10.47
CA SER A 444 9.29 13.74 -9.09
C SER A 444 10.38 12.68 -9.01
N TYR A 445 11.55 13.03 -8.48
CA TYR A 445 12.65 12.08 -8.30
C TYR A 445 12.25 10.92 -7.37
N TYR A 446 11.46 11.19 -6.36
CA TYR A 446 10.93 10.19 -5.44
C TYR A 446 10.06 9.15 -6.16
N ILE A 447 9.09 9.61 -6.97
CA ILE A 447 8.22 8.72 -7.75
C ILE A 447 9.03 7.91 -8.78
N GLU A 448 10.02 8.54 -9.42
CA GLU A 448 10.85 7.83 -10.41
C GLU A 448 11.72 6.73 -9.79
N GLN A 449 12.15 6.87 -8.55
CA GLN A 449 12.82 5.76 -7.86
C GLN A 449 11.89 4.58 -7.60
N LEU A 450 10.63 4.81 -7.21
CA LEU A 450 9.66 3.72 -7.01
C LEU A 450 9.46 2.87 -8.27
N ARG A 451 9.67 3.45 -9.46
CA ARG A 451 9.57 2.70 -10.73
C ARG A 451 10.66 1.63 -10.88
N GLY A 452 11.76 1.75 -10.16
CA GLY A 452 12.87 0.79 -10.16
C GLY A 452 12.73 -0.35 -9.15
N ASP A 453 11.78 -0.30 -8.22
CA ASP A 453 11.69 -1.19 -7.06
C ASP A 453 11.37 -2.65 -7.42
N LEU A 454 10.47 -2.89 -8.37
CA LEU A 454 10.00 -4.23 -8.69
C LEU A 454 10.93 -4.94 -9.68
N PHE A 455 11.32 -6.20 -9.37
CA PHE A 455 12.16 -6.98 -10.27
C PHE A 455 11.46 -7.32 -11.59
N PRO A 456 12.18 -7.26 -12.72
CA PRO A 456 13.61 -7.00 -12.86
C PRO A 456 13.99 -5.51 -12.99
N GLY A 457 13.16 -4.55 -12.60
CA GLY A 457 13.46 -3.12 -12.61
C GLY A 457 13.24 -2.43 -13.97
N THR A 458 12.60 -3.09 -14.92
CA THR A 458 12.46 -2.62 -16.31
C THR A 458 11.54 -1.39 -16.47
N PHE A 459 10.86 -0.98 -15.43
CA PHE A 459 10.04 0.24 -15.42
C PHE A 459 10.81 1.50 -14.97
N SER A 460 12.04 1.34 -14.48
CA SER A 460 12.90 2.49 -14.17
C SER A 460 13.06 3.39 -15.40
N ARG A 461 12.91 4.70 -15.20
CA ARG A 461 13.20 5.72 -16.20
C ARG A 461 14.49 6.48 -15.90
N LEU A 462 15.05 6.28 -14.70
CA LEU A 462 16.32 6.87 -14.26
C LEU A 462 17.51 6.16 -14.90
N GLU A 463 17.39 4.85 -15.10
CA GLU A 463 18.42 4.00 -15.70
C GLU A 463 17.81 2.77 -16.37
N THR A 464 18.56 2.14 -17.28
CA THR A 464 18.14 0.88 -17.89
C THR A 464 18.49 -0.28 -16.97
N LEU A 465 17.48 -0.89 -16.38
CA LEU A 465 17.62 -2.03 -15.47
C LEU A 465 17.10 -3.32 -16.07
N ASN A 466 17.76 -4.41 -15.74
CA ASN A 466 17.29 -5.78 -15.93
C ASN A 466 17.96 -6.68 -14.88
N VAL A 467 17.46 -6.63 -13.65
CA VAL A 467 18.01 -7.32 -12.47
C VAL A 467 17.45 -8.73 -12.41
N THR A 468 18.21 -9.69 -12.90
CA THR A 468 17.78 -11.09 -13.01
C THR A 468 18.20 -11.97 -11.84
N GLU A 469 18.93 -11.42 -10.87
CA GLU A 469 19.39 -12.15 -9.68
C GLU A 469 19.29 -11.28 -8.43
N LEU A 470 18.81 -11.90 -7.34
CA LEU A 470 18.81 -11.38 -5.98
C LEU A 470 19.42 -12.44 -5.07
N SER A 471 20.55 -12.13 -4.44
CA SER A 471 21.29 -13.05 -3.58
C SER A 471 22.23 -12.28 -2.66
N ASP A 472 22.93 -12.96 -1.76
CA ASP A 472 23.96 -12.32 -0.92
C ASP A 472 25.16 -11.79 -1.74
N ASP A 473 25.42 -12.34 -2.93
CA ASP A 473 26.47 -11.87 -3.86
C ASP A 473 25.93 -10.75 -4.80
N HIS A 474 24.62 -10.73 -5.05
CA HIS A 474 23.89 -9.68 -5.79
C HIS A 474 22.89 -9.01 -4.85
N TYR A 475 23.44 -8.44 -3.79
CA TYR A 475 22.72 -7.84 -2.68
C TYR A 475 21.89 -6.62 -3.11
N ARG A 476 20.70 -6.53 -2.49
CA ARG A 476 19.87 -5.32 -2.52
C ARG A 476 19.54 -4.90 -1.08
N PRO A 477 19.28 -3.62 -0.81
CA PRO A 477 18.81 -3.17 0.50
C PRO A 477 17.68 -4.07 1.03
N ASN A 478 17.68 -4.31 2.32
CA ASN A 478 16.73 -5.18 3.04
C ASN A 478 16.80 -6.69 2.69
N TRP A 479 17.69 -7.16 1.79
CA TRP A 479 17.94 -8.59 1.54
C TRP A 479 18.97 -9.15 2.52
N HIS A 480 18.57 -9.33 3.77
CA HIS A 480 19.37 -9.89 4.85
C HIS A 480 18.44 -10.38 5.97
N TRP A 481 18.94 -11.20 6.87
CA TRP A 481 18.28 -11.51 8.13
C TRP A 481 18.80 -10.58 9.24
N TYR A 482 17.97 -10.31 10.23
CA TYR A 482 18.38 -9.58 11.41
C TYR A 482 18.99 -10.52 12.44
N LYS A 483 20.10 -10.10 13.07
CA LYS A 483 20.64 -10.78 14.22
C LYS A 483 19.72 -10.57 15.43
N SER A 484 19.69 -11.59 16.31
CA SER A 484 18.91 -11.51 17.53
C SER A 484 19.12 -10.20 18.29
N GLY A 485 18.02 -9.59 18.73
CA GLY A 485 18.03 -8.31 19.43
C GLY A 485 18.43 -7.12 18.55
N ASN A 486 18.25 -7.19 17.25
CA ASN A 486 18.59 -6.12 16.29
C ASN A 486 20.05 -5.66 16.43
N SER A 487 20.98 -6.61 16.55
CA SER A 487 22.41 -6.35 16.80
C SER A 487 23.26 -6.34 15.51
N GLY A 488 22.64 -6.35 14.34
CA GLY A 488 23.28 -6.36 13.02
C GLY A 488 22.55 -7.26 12.04
N TYR A 489 23.19 -7.53 10.90
CA TYR A 489 22.62 -8.28 9.78
C TYR A 489 23.36 -9.57 9.55
N GLU A 490 22.66 -10.58 9.02
CA GLU A 490 23.21 -11.86 8.59
C GLU A 490 22.86 -12.13 7.12
N LYS A 491 23.69 -12.92 6.47
CA LYS A 491 23.43 -13.40 5.11
C LYS A 491 22.17 -14.25 5.09
N THR A 492 21.39 -14.12 4.02
CA THR A 492 20.21 -14.96 3.81
C THR A 492 20.57 -16.40 3.47
N ASN A 493 21.71 -16.59 2.78
CA ASN A 493 22.10 -17.83 2.12
C ASN A 493 21.02 -18.36 1.16
N LYS A 494 20.21 -17.45 0.60
CA LYS A 494 19.15 -17.71 -0.38
C LYS A 494 19.45 -16.97 -1.66
N ALA A 495 18.85 -17.42 -2.76
CA ALA A 495 18.88 -16.64 -4.00
C ALA A 495 17.61 -16.83 -4.83
N LEU A 496 17.26 -15.77 -5.56
CA LEU A 496 16.35 -15.80 -6.71
C LEU A 496 17.21 -15.60 -7.95
N GLN A 497 17.14 -16.50 -8.89
CA GLN A 497 17.93 -16.45 -10.14
C GLN A 497 17.02 -16.51 -11.36
N ASN A 498 17.49 -15.96 -12.48
CA ASN A 498 16.74 -15.89 -13.73
C ASN A 498 15.36 -15.21 -13.54
N ILE A 499 15.32 -14.16 -12.75
CA ILE A 499 14.09 -13.37 -12.54
C ILE A 499 13.68 -12.75 -13.87
N THR A 500 12.44 -12.96 -14.26
CA THR A 500 11.84 -12.40 -15.48
C THR A 500 10.44 -11.89 -15.22
N TYR A 501 10.07 -10.88 -15.98
CA TYR A 501 8.70 -10.37 -16.07
C TYR A 501 8.31 -10.24 -17.54
N ASP A 502 7.30 -10.98 -17.97
CA ASP A 502 6.72 -10.86 -19.31
C ASP A 502 5.67 -9.74 -19.32
N THR A 503 5.99 -8.63 -19.92
CA THR A 503 5.11 -7.45 -19.99
C THR A 503 3.82 -7.70 -20.79
N THR A 504 3.77 -8.74 -21.63
CA THR A 504 2.59 -9.10 -22.43
C THR A 504 1.58 -9.88 -21.61
N THR A 505 2.05 -10.87 -20.87
CA THR A 505 1.20 -11.76 -20.06
C THR A 505 1.08 -11.32 -18.61
N GLY A 506 2.03 -10.52 -18.11
CA GLY A 506 2.17 -10.16 -16.70
C GLY A 506 2.78 -11.30 -15.86
N THR A 507 3.36 -12.30 -16.50
CA THR A 507 3.92 -13.45 -15.79
C THR A 507 5.29 -13.14 -15.21
N VAL A 508 5.46 -13.41 -13.92
CA VAL A 508 6.76 -13.44 -13.23
C VAL A 508 7.27 -14.88 -13.20
N ALA A 509 8.57 -15.07 -13.43
CA ALA A 509 9.23 -16.37 -13.21
C ALA A 509 10.63 -16.19 -12.63
N PHE A 510 11.06 -17.15 -11.82
CA PHE A 510 12.40 -17.20 -11.24
C PHE A 510 12.75 -18.63 -10.77
N ASN A 511 14.05 -18.87 -10.52
CA ASN A 511 14.53 -20.06 -9.83
C ASN A 511 14.91 -19.71 -8.39
N TYR A 512 14.29 -20.37 -7.43
CA TYR A 512 14.64 -20.23 -6.01
C TYR A 512 15.74 -21.20 -5.63
N ILE A 513 16.81 -20.72 -4.99
CA ILE A 513 17.90 -21.49 -4.40
C ILE A 513 17.79 -21.41 -2.88
N HIS A 514 17.48 -22.53 -2.25
CA HIS A 514 17.21 -22.61 -0.81
C HIS A 514 18.47 -22.44 0.04
N ASP A 515 19.63 -22.90 -0.45
CA ASP A 515 20.90 -22.78 0.28
C ASP A 515 22.05 -22.55 -0.70
N THR A 516 22.62 -21.35 -0.66
CA THR A 516 23.76 -20.96 -1.49
C THR A 516 25.11 -21.38 -0.88
N THR A 517 25.14 -21.85 0.39
CA THR A 517 26.38 -22.25 1.07
C THR A 517 26.88 -23.63 0.63
N THR A 518 25.99 -24.46 0.09
CA THR A 518 26.31 -25.85 -0.28
C THR A 518 27.12 -26.00 -1.56
N GLY A 519 27.68 -24.95 -2.12
CA GLY A 519 28.68 -24.97 -3.18
C GLY A 519 28.24 -25.55 -4.53
N ILE A 520 26.97 -25.92 -4.67
CA ILE A 520 26.40 -26.38 -5.93
C ILE A 520 25.60 -25.22 -6.53
N LYS A 521 26.28 -24.24 -7.10
CA LYS A 521 25.64 -23.26 -7.99
C LYS A 521 25.03 -24.04 -9.16
N GLY A 522 23.71 -24.05 -9.25
CA GLY A 522 22.88 -24.61 -10.30
C GLY A 522 23.40 -25.82 -11.04
N ILE A 523 22.77 -26.98 -10.89
CA ILE A 523 23.01 -28.10 -11.79
C ILE A 523 22.36 -27.79 -13.15
N GLU A 524 23.08 -27.09 -14.02
CA GLU A 524 22.70 -27.04 -15.43
C GLU A 524 22.92 -28.43 -16.02
N ARG A 525 21.86 -29.11 -16.39
CA ARG A 525 21.93 -30.32 -17.20
C ARG A 525 22.32 -29.88 -18.61
N MET A 526 23.64 -29.78 -18.88
CA MET A 526 24.11 -29.51 -20.24
C MET A 526 23.98 -30.78 -21.10
N GLU A 527 23.29 -30.64 -22.23
CA GLU A 527 23.44 -31.61 -23.31
C GLU A 527 24.92 -31.70 -23.75
N ALA A 528 25.40 -32.92 -23.90
CA ALA A 528 26.81 -33.22 -24.17
C ALA A 528 27.23 -32.71 -25.55
N THR A 529 27.76 -31.49 -25.61
CA THR A 529 28.58 -31.07 -26.74
C THR A 529 30.03 -31.44 -26.45
N THR A 530 30.80 -31.72 -27.48
CA THR A 530 32.20 -32.23 -27.51
C THR A 530 33.22 -31.38 -26.73
N LYS A 531 33.02 -31.16 -25.44
CA LYS A 531 33.93 -30.40 -24.58
C LYS A 531 34.79 -31.31 -23.73
N ARG A 532 36.06 -30.97 -23.56
CA ARG A 532 36.99 -31.70 -22.69
C ARG A 532 36.49 -31.73 -21.26
N ILE A 533 36.49 -32.91 -20.62
CA ILE A 533 36.00 -33.15 -19.27
C ILE A 533 37.20 -33.44 -18.36
N TYR A 534 37.18 -32.83 -17.17
CA TYR A 534 38.20 -32.97 -16.15
C TYR A 534 37.58 -33.36 -14.80
N THR A 535 38.33 -34.06 -13.98
CA THR A 535 38.01 -34.26 -12.56
C THR A 535 38.25 -32.96 -11.77
N LEU A 536 37.77 -32.90 -10.51
CA LEU A 536 37.96 -31.72 -9.64
C LEU A 536 39.41 -31.36 -9.36
N ASP A 537 40.32 -32.37 -9.40
CA ASP A 537 41.76 -32.20 -9.27
C ASP A 537 42.46 -31.87 -10.61
N GLY A 538 41.67 -31.58 -11.66
CA GLY A 538 42.17 -31.07 -12.96
C GLY A 538 42.62 -32.15 -13.94
N ARG A 539 42.45 -33.48 -13.66
CA ARG A 539 42.80 -34.55 -14.54
C ARG A 539 41.82 -34.69 -15.70
N TYR A 540 42.29 -34.72 -16.95
CA TYR A 540 41.48 -34.96 -18.13
C TYR A 540 40.95 -36.39 -18.17
N VAL A 541 39.64 -36.56 -18.37
CA VAL A 541 38.96 -37.88 -18.36
C VAL A 541 38.18 -38.19 -19.63
N GLY A 542 38.27 -37.35 -20.66
CA GLY A 542 37.65 -37.59 -21.95
C GLY A 542 36.71 -36.48 -22.43
N THR A 543 35.92 -36.80 -23.44
CA THR A 543 34.92 -35.88 -24.04
C THR A 543 33.51 -36.43 -23.98
N ASP A 544 33.34 -37.72 -23.62
CA ASP A 544 32.03 -38.34 -23.47
C ASP A 544 31.61 -38.39 -22.00
N PHE A 545 30.74 -37.50 -21.64
CA PHE A 545 30.21 -37.40 -20.28
C PHE A 545 29.38 -38.63 -19.87
N ASN A 546 28.71 -39.26 -20.85
CA ASN A 546 27.86 -40.41 -20.57
C ASN A 546 28.66 -41.70 -20.27
N ALA A 547 29.91 -41.77 -20.70
CA ALA A 547 30.80 -42.90 -20.43
C ALA A 547 31.48 -42.83 -19.05
N LEU A 548 31.38 -41.70 -18.32
CA LEU A 548 32.05 -41.54 -17.03
C LEU A 548 31.25 -42.15 -15.87
N PRO A 549 31.89 -42.57 -14.77
CA PRO A 549 31.22 -42.96 -13.55
C PRO A 549 30.42 -41.80 -12.93
N HIS A 550 29.53 -42.13 -12.00
CA HIS A 550 28.91 -41.08 -11.18
C HIS A 550 29.97 -40.30 -10.40
N GLY A 551 29.92 -38.98 -10.49
CA GLY A 551 30.92 -38.12 -9.88
C GLY A 551 30.76 -36.66 -10.26
N ILE A 552 31.67 -35.81 -9.75
CA ILE A 552 31.71 -34.39 -10.06
C ILE A 552 32.83 -34.10 -11.06
N TYR A 553 32.51 -33.41 -12.14
CA TYR A 553 33.43 -33.12 -13.24
C TYR A 553 33.44 -31.61 -13.58
N ILE A 554 34.45 -31.17 -14.27
CA ILE A 554 34.56 -29.82 -14.85
C ILE A 554 34.45 -29.95 -16.38
N ILE A 555 33.44 -29.30 -16.96
CA ILE A 555 33.20 -29.26 -18.41
C ILE A 555 33.02 -27.78 -18.80
N GLY A 556 33.89 -27.27 -19.67
CA GLY A 556 33.83 -25.89 -20.12
C GLY A 556 33.99 -24.86 -19.00
N GLY A 557 34.74 -25.20 -17.93
CA GLY A 557 34.96 -24.35 -16.76
C GLY A 557 33.87 -24.44 -15.69
N LYS A 558 32.83 -25.24 -15.92
CA LYS A 558 31.70 -25.41 -14.96
C LYS A 558 31.78 -26.77 -14.27
N LYS A 559 31.39 -26.84 -12.98
CA LYS A 559 31.21 -28.10 -12.25
C LYS A 559 29.91 -28.77 -12.67
N ILE A 560 29.95 -30.04 -13.01
CA ILE A 560 28.80 -30.83 -13.43
C ILE A 560 28.81 -32.16 -12.64
N VAL A 561 27.67 -32.55 -12.13
CA VAL A 561 27.46 -33.84 -11.43
C VAL A 561 26.84 -34.82 -12.39
N LYS A 562 27.37 -36.07 -12.41
CA LYS A 562 26.82 -37.20 -13.14
C LYS A 562 26.14 -38.17 -12.19
#